data_4de5de2021bd97b036cdf7e82b4ec5b7
#
_entry.id   4de5de2021bd97b036cdf7e82b4ec5b7
#
_cell.length_a   1.000
_cell.length_b   1.000
_cell.length_c   1.000
_cell.angle_alpha   90.00
_cell.angle_beta   90.00
_cell.angle_gamma   90.00
#
_symmetry.space_group_name_H-M   'P 1'
#
loop_
_entity.id
_entity.type
_entity.pdbx_description
1 polymer ?
#
loop_
_entity_poly.entity_id
_entity_poly.type
_entity_poly.pdbx_seq_one_letter_code
_entity_poly.pdbx_strand_id
1 'polypeptide(L)'
;MSWVKMDDQWPFNRKLREVEPLDRLLWVMSIPYCSSQNTDGRLSGPMLEMVAFLAGVTKPYEAADRLVAAGLFDLDAGGWSVHDYLTFNPSAAQRE
;
A
#
# COMPACT_ATOMS: atom_id res chain seq x y z
N MET A 1 -9.42 -11.15 -14.29
CA MET A 1 -8.34 -10.23 -13.95
C MET A 1 -8.94 -8.91 -13.52
N SER A 2 -8.49 -8.36 -12.41
CA SER A 2 -8.97 -7.06 -11.94
C SER A 2 -7.92 -5.98 -12.19
N TRP A 3 -8.38 -4.75 -12.24
CA TRP A 3 -7.53 -3.58 -12.45
C TRP A 3 -7.60 -2.69 -11.23
N VAL A 4 -6.50 -2.01 -10.92
CA VAL A 4 -6.48 -0.97 -9.90
C VAL A 4 -6.36 0.39 -10.57
N LYS A 5 -6.91 1.42 -9.91
CA LYS A 5 -6.77 2.79 -10.35
C LYS A 5 -5.78 3.51 -9.46
N MET A 6 -4.96 4.34 -10.08
CA MET A 6 -4.02 5.21 -9.38
C MET A 6 -4.16 6.61 -9.96
N ASP A 7 -4.01 7.61 -9.11
CA ASP A 7 -3.93 9.00 -9.55
C ASP A 7 -2.68 9.12 -10.45
N ASP A 8 -2.84 9.68 -11.65
CA ASP A 8 -1.72 9.84 -12.58
C ASP A 8 -0.68 10.85 -12.08
N GLN A 9 -0.99 11.56 -11.00
CA GLN A 9 -0.06 12.48 -10.36
C GLN A 9 0.78 11.82 -9.25
N TRP A 10 0.55 10.53 -8.97
CA TRP A 10 1.26 9.87 -7.87
C TRP A 10 2.79 9.94 -8.00
N PRO A 11 3.41 9.88 -9.19
CA PRO A 11 4.87 9.98 -9.28
C PRO A 11 5.41 11.33 -8.81
N PHE A 12 4.56 12.36 -8.81
CA PHE A 12 4.93 13.71 -8.39
C PHE A 12 4.59 14.01 -6.94
N ASN A 13 3.97 13.05 -6.23
CA ASN A 13 3.59 13.23 -4.83
C ASN A 13 4.85 13.35 -3.97
N ARG A 14 5.02 14.49 -3.31
CA ARG A 14 6.21 14.73 -2.49
C ARG A 14 6.35 13.77 -1.31
N LYS A 15 5.26 13.14 -0.86
CA LYS A 15 5.32 12.12 0.19
C LYS A 15 6.26 10.98 -0.20
N LEU A 16 6.29 10.63 -1.50
CA LEU A 16 7.17 9.58 -2.00
C LEU A 16 8.64 9.98 -1.91
N ARG A 17 8.94 11.27 -1.99
CA ARG A 17 10.33 11.76 -1.88
C ARG A 17 10.85 11.72 -0.45
N GLU A 18 9.97 11.59 0.53
CA GLU A 18 10.33 11.52 1.94
C GLU A 18 10.77 10.11 2.36
N VAL A 19 10.58 9.12 1.49
CA VAL A 19 10.93 7.72 1.77
C VAL A 19 11.91 7.20 0.73
N GLU A 20 12.61 6.13 1.08
CA GLU A 20 13.60 5.51 0.21
C GLU A 20 12.96 4.78 -0.96
N PRO A 21 13.70 4.53 -2.05
CA PRO A 21 13.15 3.84 -3.23
C PRO A 21 12.49 2.49 -2.93
N LEU A 22 13.05 1.68 -2.04
CA LEU A 22 12.43 0.40 -1.69
C LEU A 22 11.12 0.57 -0.93
N ASP A 23 11.01 1.62 -0.11
CA ASP A 23 9.75 1.95 0.57
C ASP A 23 8.69 2.39 -0.44
N ARG A 24 9.10 3.15 -1.46
CA ARG A 24 8.19 3.54 -2.56
C ARG A 24 7.69 2.31 -3.31
N LEU A 25 8.58 1.36 -3.56
CA LEU A 25 8.21 0.11 -4.23
C LEU A 25 7.23 -0.69 -3.38
N LEU A 26 7.49 -0.79 -2.08
CA LEU A 26 6.57 -1.45 -1.15
C LEU A 26 5.19 -0.81 -1.20
N TRP A 27 5.12 0.52 -1.15
CA TRP A 27 3.85 1.25 -1.23
C TRP A 27 3.11 0.97 -2.53
N VAL A 28 3.79 1.13 -3.68
CA VAL A 28 3.10 0.98 -4.98
C VAL A 28 2.68 -0.46 -5.22
N MET A 29 3.45 -1.44 -4.78
CA MET A 29 3.10 -2.86 -4.93
C MET A 29 1.96 -3.27 -4.00
N SER A 30 1.79 -2.59 -2.88
CA SER A 30 0.68 -2.86 -1.95
C SER A 30 -0.68 -2.60 -2.60
N ILE A 31 -0.76 -1.68 -3.54
CA ILE A 31 -2.03 -1.29 -4.17
C ILE A 31 -2.63 -2.45 -4.97
N PRO A 32 -1.94 -3.00 -6.00
CA PRO A 32 -2.49 -4.14 -6.71
C PRO A 32 -2.58 -5.39 -5.84
N TYR A 33 -1.68 -5.54 -4.86
CA TYR A 33 -1.75 -6.69 -3.96
C TYR A 33 -3.05 -6.68 -3.17
N CYS A 34 -3.41 -5.55 -2.58
CA CYS A 34 -4.68 -5.42 -1.84
C CYS A 34 -5.88 -5.66 -2.73
N SER A 35 -5.83 -5.19 -3.99
CA SER A 35 -6.88 -5.47 -4.95
C SER A 35 -7.02 -6.96 -5.23
N SER A 36 -5.91 -7.66 -5.42
CA SER A 36 -5.93 -9.10 -5.68
C SER A 36 -6.47 -9.91 -4.51
N GLN A 37 -6.29 -9.42 -3.28
CA GLN A 37 -6.73 -10.08 -2.07
C GLN A 37 -8.10 -9.58 -1.57
N ASN A 38 -8.70 -8.60 -2.25
CA ASN A 38 -9.99 -8.01 -1.88
C ASN A 38 -10.02 -7.46 -0.45
N THR A 39 -8.96 -6.76 -0.05
CA THR A 39 -8.83 -6.27 1.33
C THR A 39 -9.16 -4.79 1.49
N ASP A 40 -9.59 -4.12 0.43
CA ASP A 40 -9.92 -2.69 0.43
C ASP A 40 -8.75 -1.81 0.88
N GLY A 41 -7.54 -2.21 0.51
CA GLY A 41 -6.31 -1.48 0.84
C GLY A 41 -5.70 -1.85 2.18
N ARG A 42 -6.24 -2.84 2.88
CA ARG A 42 -5.77 -3.22 4.22
C ARG A 42 -4.71 -4.32 4.13
N LEU A 43 -3.70 -4.20 4.98
CA LEU A 43 -2.58 -5.15 5.06
C LEU A 43 -2.45 -5.64 6.51
N SER A 44 -2.60 -6.94 6.71
CA SER A 44 -2.20 -7.59 7.96
C SER A 44 -0.68 -7.73 8.02
N GLY A 45 -0.14 -8.15 9.17
CA GLY A 45 1.30 -8.42 9.29
C GLY A 45 1.82 -9.40 8.23
N PRO A 46 1.21 -10.60 8.10
CA PRO A 46 1.63 -11.55 7.07
C PRO A 46 1.52 -11.02 5.65
N MET A 47 0.51 -10.23 5.35
CA MET A 47 0.35 -9.61 4.02
C MET A 47 1.45 -8.60 3.75
N LEU A 48 1.76 -7.74 4.73
CA LEU A 48 2.87 -6.80 4.62
C LEU A 48 4.18 -7.54 4.36
N GLU A 49 4.44 -8.61 5.09
CA GLU A 49 5.65 -9.41 4.92
C GLU A 49 5.74 -10.01 3.52
N MET A 50 4.62 -10.45 2.96
CA MET A 50 4.59 -10.99 1.59
C MET A 50 4.92 -9.91 0.56
N VAL A 51 4.29 -8.76 0.64
CA VAL A 51 4.56 -7.67 -0.30
C VAL A 51 5.99 -7.18 -0.15
N ALA A 52 6.48 -7.06 1.08
CA ALA A 52 7.85 -6.67 1.36
C ALA A 52 8.85 -7.64 0.75
N PHE A 53 8.58 -8.94 0.87
CA PHE A 53 9.41 -9.96 0.24
C PHE A 53 9.47 -9.77 -1.28
N LEU A 54 8.33 -9.54 -1.90
CA LEU A 54 8.25 -9.32 -3.35
C LEU A 54 8.96 -8.03 -3.77
N ALA A 55 8.95 -7.02 -2.93
CA ALA A 55 9.61 -5.75 -3.20
C ALA A 55 11.11 -5.76 -2.89
N GLY A 56 11.59 -6.75 -2.16
CA GLY A 56 12.99 -6.81 -1.73
C GLY A 56 13.27 -6.04 -0.44
N VAL A 57 12.24 -5.75 0.34
CA VAL A 57 12.36 -5.06 1.63
C VAL A 57 12.62 -6.09 2.72
N THR A 58 13.76 -5.97 3.41
CA THR A 58 14.18 -6.96 4.41
C THR A 58 13.63 -6.67 5.80
N LYS A 59 13.22 -5.43 6.08
CA LYS A 59 12.68 -5.02 7.38
C LYS A 59 11.30 -4.39 7.17
N PRO A 60 10.27 -5.22 6.97
CA PRO A 60 8.95 -4.73 6.55
C PRO A 60 8.27 -3.81 7.56
N TYR A 61 8.40 -4.09 8.87
CA TYR A 61 7.73 -3.29 9.88
C TYR A 61 8.35 -1.90 10.00
N GLU A 62 9.67 -1.81 9.90
CA GLU A 62 10.35 -0.51 9.88
C GLU A 62 9.97 0.31 8.64
N ALA A 63 9.89 -0.36 7.48
CA ALA A 63 9.46 0.29 6.25
C ALA A 63 8.02 0.79 6.35
N ALA A 64 7.12 -0.02 6.92
CA ALA A 64 5.74 0.38 7.14
C ALA A 64 5.64 1.60 8.06
N ASP A 65 6.45 1.64 9.13
CA ASP A 65 6.48 2.79 10.03
C ASP A 65 6.90 4.07 9.30
N ARG A 66 7.88 3.98 8.40
CA ARG A 66 8.29 5.12 7.58
C ARG A 66 7.18 5.56 6.63
N LEU A 67 6.45 4.61 6.06
CA LEU A 67 5.34 4.92 5.16
C LEU A 67 4.16 5.54 5.91
N VAL A 68 3.91 5.12 7.16
CA VAL A 68 2.92 5.77 8.02
C VAL A 68 3.35 7.21 8.32
N ALA A 69 4.61 7.41 8.69
CA ALA A 69 5.12 8.75 9.00
C ALA A 69 5.03 9.68 7.79
N ALA A 70 5.19 9.15 6.59
CA ALA A 70 5.09 9.93 5.35
C ALA A 70 3.64 10.15 4.87
N GLY A 71 2.67 9.50 5.51
CA GLY A 71 1.25 9.63 5.13
C GLY A 71 0.86 8.78 3.92
N LEU A 72 1.65 7.78 3.59
CA LEU A 72 1.35 6.85 2.48
C LEU A 72 0.64 5.59 2.96
N PHE A 73 0.84 5.20 4.22
CA PHE A 73 0.06 4.19 4.91
C PHE A 73 -0.61 4.81 6.12
N ASP A 74 -1.72 4.23 6.54
CA ASP A 74 -2.39 4.55 7.80
C ASP A 74 -2.31 3.35 8.73
N LEU A 75 -2.21 3.59 10.03
CA LEU A 75 -2.36 2.52 11.01
C LEU A 75 -3.82 2.12 11.06
N ASP A 76 -4.05 0.81 11.06
CA ASP A 76 -5.40 0.24 11.11
C ASP A 76 -5.40 -0.88 12.14
N ALA A 77 -6.56 -1.22 12.69
CA ALA A 77 -6.67 -2.29 13.67
C ALA A 77 -6.11 -3.59 13.10
N GLY A 78 -5.05 -4.11 13.71
CA GLY A 78 -4.42 -5.34 13.28
C GLY A 78 -3.44 -5.21 12.11
N GLY A 79 -3.11 -3.97 11.69
CA GLY A 79 -2.16 -3.80 10.60
C GLY A 79 -2.13 -2.38 10.05
N TRP A 80 -2.12 -2.29 8.72
CA TRP A 80 -2.01 -1.03 7.98
C TRP A 80 -3.03 -0.97 6.87
N SER A 81 -3.27 0.24 6.36
CA SER A 81 -4.03 0.42 5.12
C SER A 81 -3.31 1.41 4.22
N VAL A 82 -3.47 1.24 2.92
CA VAL A 82 -2.97 2.19 1.94
C VAL A 82 -3.81 3.45 2.03
N HIS A 83 -3.16 4.60 2.25
CA HIS A 83 -3.87 5.88 2.39
C HIS A 83 -4.66 6.18 1.12
N ASP A 84 -5.91 6.58 1.28
CA ASP A 84 -6.84 6.93 0.19
C ASP A 84 -7.13 5.82 -0.83
N TYR A 85 -6.90 4.55 -0.46
CA TYR A 85 -7.13 3.46 -1.40
C TYR A 85 -8.56 3.48 -1.98
N LEU A 86 -9.57 3.59 -1.12
CA LEU A 86 -10.98 3.55 -1.57
C LEU A 86 -11.42 4.83 -2.29
N THR A 87 -10.63 5.89 -2.24
CA THR A 87 -10.90 7.10 -3.01
C THR A 87 -10.83 6.81 -4.51
N PHE A 88 -9.91 5.94 -4.92
CA PHE A 88 -9.66 5.62 -6.34
C PHE A 88 -10.19 4.26 -6.74
N ASN A 89 -10.38 3.34 -5.81
CA ASN A 89 -10.76 1.96 -6.10
C ASN A 89 -12.03 1.59 -5.37
N PRO A 90 -12.99 0.92 -6.04
CA PRO A 90 -14.21 0.47 -5.36
C PRO A 90 -13.87 -0.61 -4.33
N SER A 91 -14.69 -0.70 -3.29
CA SER A 91 -14.56 -1.76 -2.31
C SER A 91 -14.85 -3.12 -2.96
N ALA A 92 -14.41 -4.20 -2.29
CA ALA A 92 -14.68 -5.56 -2.77
C ALA A 92 -16.19 -5.80 -2.92
N ALA A 93 -16.99 -5.26 -2.00
CA ALA A 93 -18.46 -5.37 -2.07
C ALA A 93 -19.03 -4.65 -3.28
N GLN A 94 -18.44 -3.53 -3.70
CA GLN A 94 -18.92 -2.75 -4.84
C GLN A 94 -18.57 -3.36 -6.19
N ARG A 95 -17.57 -4.25 -6.22
CA ARG A 95 -17.12 -4.87 -7.46
C ARG A 95 -17.94 -6.09 -7.88
N GLU A 96 -18.79 -6.57 -7.03
CA GLU A 96 -19.65 -7.74 -7.31
C GLU A 96 -20.89 -7.39 -8.10
#